data_6a97b06106b284ab103d81d619722121
#
_entry.id   6a97b06106b284ab103d81d619722121
#
_cell.length_a   1.000
_cell.length_b   1.000
_cell.length_c   1.000
_cell.angle_alpha   90.00
_cell.angle_beta   90.00
_cell.angle_gamma   90.00
#
_symmetry.space_group_name_H-M   'P 1'
#
loop_
_entity.id
_entity.type
_entity.pdbx_description
1 polymer ?
#
loop_
_entity_poly.entity_id
_entity_poly.type
_entity_poly.pdbx_seq_one_letter_code
_entity_poly.pdbx_strand_id
1 'polypeptide(L)'
;MIKRVIFDIDNTLIPWESEYDKEIEKTLDELNIQYTEQEYKEIRKAFSEYEKVNYRFDKKLMLNYINNHMKKQYPIEFMDKVLERWGNCVPEKIEDSVKDTLVYLKNKYEIVILTDWFAKEQINRLEILDINKYFSRVYSAEKTNRKPFKEAFVNAIADNKPEECIMIGDSLERDINGAINAGLRAVYYNPNEIPNYEGKNSYRIINKLEQLKEIL
;
A
#
# COMPACT_ATOMS: atom_id res chain seq x y z
N MET A 1 -16.98 20.21 -0.60
CA MET A 1 -17.62 18.87 -0.45
C MET A 1 -16.63 17.82 -0.97
N ILE A 2 -16.47 16.67 -0.29
CA ILE A 2 -15.60 15.58 -0.78
C ILE A 2 -16.20 14.98 -2.04
N LYS A 3 -15.37 14.69 -3.03
CA LYS A 3 -15.70 14.03 -4.29
C LYS A 3 -14.94 12.72 -4.46
N ARG A 4 -13.70 12.67 -3.94
CA ARG A 4 -12.81 11.53 -4.08
C ARG A 4 -12.30 11.05 -2.73
N VAL A 5 -12.37 9.73 -2.53
CA VAL A 5 -11.82 9.03 -1.36
C VAL A 5 -10.63 8.20 -1.84
N ILE A 6 -9.47 8.41 -1.24
CA ILE A 6 -8.21 7.77 -1.58
C ILE A 6 -7.84 6.83 -0.45
N PHE A 7 -7.69 5.54 -0.73
CA PHE A 7 -7.29 4.55 0.25
C PHE A 7 -5.84 4.11 0.05
N ASP A 8 -5.14 3.95 1.15
CA ASP A 8 -4.00 3.04 1.21
C ASP A 8 -4.47 1.59 1.26
N ILE A 9 -3.57 0.62 0.99
CA ILE A 9 -3.90 -0.80 1.00
C ILE A 9 -3.34 -1.49 2.24
N ASP A 10 -2.02 -1.47 2.41
CA ASP A 10 -1.32 -2.29 3.37
C ASP A 10 -1.54 -1.79 4.79
N ASN A 11 -2.04 -2.67 5.68
CA ASN A 11 -2.53 -2.35 7.04
C ASN A 11 -3.73 -1.39 7.10
N THR A 12 -4.27 -0.95 5.95
CA THR A 12 -5.50 -0.15 5.87
C THR A 12 -6.67 -1.02 5.41
N LEU A 13 -6.61 -1.57 4.21
CA LEU A 13 -7.62 -2.47 3.64
C LEU A 13 -7.23 -3.94 3.79
N ILE A 14 -5.96 -4.24 3.65
CA ILE A 14 -5.40 -5.59 3.68
C ILE A 14 -4.30 -5.62 4.73
N PRO A 15 -4.39 -6.47 5.75
CA PRO A 15 -3.32 -6.64 6.74
C PRO A 15 -2.01 -7.04 6.05
N TRP A 16 -0.91 -6.44 6.48
CA TRP A 16 0.43 -6.90 6.10
C TRP A 16 0.76 -8.11 6.94
N GLU A 17 1.01 -9.24 6.29
CA GLU A 17 1.29 -10.49 6.98
C GLU A 17 2.79 -10.84 6.96
N SER A 18 3.26 -11.53 8.00
CA SER A 18 4.66 -11.95 8.14
C SER A 18 5.08 -13.01 7.11
N GLU A 19 4.14 -13.56 6.36
CA GLU A 19 4.37 -14.62 5.36
C GLU A 19 5.19 -14.15 4.14
N TYR A 20 5.24 -12.84 3.88
CA TYR A 20 6.00 -12.27 2.76
C TYR A 20 7.46 -12.73 2.72
N ASP A 21 8.08 -12.84 3.89
CA ASP A 21 9.45 -13.30 3.98
C ASP A 21 9.63 -14.75 3.48
N LYS A 22 8.68 -15.62 3.80
CA LYS A 22 8.69 -17.02 3.37
C LYS A 22 8.55 -17.16 1.85
N GLU A 23 7.91 -16.21 1.19
CA GLU A 23 7.77 -16.24 -0.26
C GLU A 23 9.10 -15.96 -0.98
N ILE A 24 10.03 -15.24 -0.36
CA ILE A 24 11.40 -15.09 -0.85
C ILE A 24 12.12 -16.44 -0.83
N GLU A 25 12.04 -17.17 0.29
CA GLU A 25 12.65 -18.48 0.44
C GLU A 25 12.11 -19.48 -0.59
N LYS A 26 10.79 -19.59 -0.70
CA LYS A 26 10.14 -20.44 -1.71
C LYS A 26 10.55 -20.10 -3.14
N THR A 27 10.82 -18.81 -3.42
CA THR A 27 11.30 -18.38 -4.73
C THR A 27 12.73 -18.84 -4.99
N LEU A 28 13.60 -18.73 -3.99
CA LEU A 28 14.98 -19.23 -4.09
C LEU A 28 15.01 -20.75 -4.37
N ASP A 29 14.19 -21.51 -3.65
CA ASP A 29 14.05 -22.94 -3.81
C ASP A 29 13.52 -23.32 -5.20
N GLU A 30 12.46 -22.68 -5.66
CA GLU A 30 11.85 -22.92 -6.99
C GLU A 30 12.85 -22.68 -8.13
N LEU A 31 13.66 -21.63 -8.00
CA LEU A 31 14.68 -21.29 -9.00
C LEU A 31 15.98 -22.08 -8.82
N ASN A 32 16.04 -23.01 -7.85
CA ASN A 32 17.23 -23.76 -7.49
C ASN A 32 18.45 -22.86 -7.18
N ILE A 33 18.21 -21.68 -6.62
CA ILE A 33 19.24 -20.75 -6.21
C ILE A 33 19.75 -21.18 -4.83
N GLN A 34 20.98 -21.63 -4.75
CA GLN A 34 21.57 -22.05 -3.48
C GLN A 34 21.80 -20.84 -2.57
N TYR A 35 21.44 -20.96 -1.32
CA TYR A 35 21.62 -19.94 -0.28
C TYR A 35 21.92 -20.58 1.07
N THR A 36 22.55 -19.80 1.95
CA THR A 36 22.69 -20.10 3.37
C THR A 36 21.62 -19.37 4.16
N GLU A 37 21.39 -19.80 5.40
CA GLU A 37 20.48 -19.08 6.31
C GLU A 37 20.89 -17.62 6.51
N GLN A 38 22.20 -17.34 6.55
CA GLN A 38 22.70 -15.98 6.65
C GLN A 38 22.39 -15.16 5.38
N GLU A 39 22.60 -15.72 4.19
CA GLU A 39 22.24 -15.04 2.93
C GLU A 39 20.75 -14.78 2.84
N TYR A 40 19.89 -15.69 3.29
CA TYR A 40 18.44 -15.46 3.35
C TYR A 40 18.08 -14.28 4.25
N LYS A 41 18.68 -14.18 5.44
CA LYS A 41 18.49 -13.03 6.33
C LYS A 41 18.93 -11.71 5.69
N GLU A 42 20.07 -11.73 4.99
CA GLU A 42 20.58 -10.53 4.30
C GLU A 42 19.73 -10.13 3.09
N ILE A 43 19.16 -11.08 2.34
CA ILE A 43 18.22 -10.77 1.25
C ILE A 43 16.98 -10.05 1.81
N ARG A 44 16.38 -10.59 2.88
CA ARG A 44 15.21 -9.96 3.55
C ARG A 44 15.52 -8.55 4.00
N LYS A 45 16.69 -8.38 4.61
CA LYS A 45 17.18 -7.07 5.05
C LYS A 45 17.33 -6.12 3.87
N ALA A 46 17.91 -6.58 2.74
CA ALA A 46 18.09 -5.78 1.54
C ALA A 46 16.74 -5.29 0.97
N PHE A 47 15.69 -6.10 0.94
CA PHE A 47 14.34 -5.66 0.56
C PHE A 47 13.84 -4.54 1.46
N SER A 48 13.90 -4.72 2.79
CA SER A 48 13.47 -3.70 3.77
C SER A 48 14.29 -2.41 3.69
N GLU A 49 15.60 -2.51 3.45
CA GLU A 49 16.48 -1.34 3.32
C GLU A 49 16.26 -0.60 2.01
N TYR A 50 15.94 -1.30 0.91
CA TYR A 50 15.59 -0.65 -0.34
C TYR A 50 14.49 0.37 -0.16
N GLU A 51 13.44 0.01 0.57
CA GLU A 51 12.32 0.90 0.87
C GLU A 51 12.72 2.16 1.65
N LYS A 52 13.75 2.07 2.49
CA LYS A 52 14.21 3.21 3.31
C LYS A 52 15.01 4.25 2.51
N VAL A 53 15.73 3.79 1.49
CA VAL A 53 16.68 4.64 0.74
C VAL A 53 16.18 5.03 -0.64
N ASN A 54 15.12 4.40 -1.15
CA ASN A 54 14.56 4.68 -2.47
C ASN A 54 13.15 5.26 -2.37
N TYR A 55 12.90 6.27 -3.19
CA TYR A 55 11.62 6.97 -3.24
C TYR A 55 10.68 6.45 -4.32
N ARG A 56 11.15 5.53 -5.17
CA ARG A 56 10.38 4.91 -6.24
C ARG A 56 10.49 3.40 -6.17
N PHE A 57 9.41 2.74 -6.51
CA PHE A 57 9.38 1.29 -6.64
C PHE A 57 9.58 0.93 -8.12
N ASP A 58 10.78 0.48 -8.45
CA ASP A 58 11.14 -0.03 -9.76
C ASP A 58 11.81 -1.39 -9.60
N LYS A 59 11.28 -2.38 -10.29
CA LYS A 59 11.73 -3.78 -10.19
C LYS A 59 13.22 -3.95 -10.50
N LYS A 60 13.73 -3.24 -11.52
CA LYS A 60 15.13 -3.34 -11.91
C LYS A 60 16.05 -2.63 -10.92
N LEU A 61 15.64 -1.47 -10.44
CA LEU A 61 16.38 -0.75 -9.40
C LEU A 61 16.44 -1.57 -8.11
N MET A 62 15.33 -2.19 -7.72
CA MET A 62 15.27 -3.06 -6.54
C MET A 62 16.17 -4.28 -6.70
N LEU A 63 16.13 -4.96 -7.83
CA LEU A 63 17.01 -6.09 -8.12
C LEU A 63 18.49 -5.66 -8.08
N ASN A 64 18.83 -4.54 -8.71
CA ASN A 64 20.21 -4.02 -8.70
C ASN A 64 20.68 -3.70 -7.28
N TYR A 65 19.80 -3.12 -6.46
CA TYR A 65 20.12 -2.84 -5.06
C TYR A 65 20.41 -4.14 -4.30
N ILE A 66 19.56 -5.16 -4.43
CA ILE A 66 19.74 -6.47 -3.80
C ILE A 66 21.04 -7.13 -4.27
N ASN A 67 21.29 -7.16 -5.58
CA ASN A 67 22.49 -7.74 -6.15
C ASN A 67 23.78 -7.07 -5.62
N ASN A 68 23.78 -5.75 -5.51
CA ASN A 68 24.91 -5.00 -4.97
C ASN A 68 25.11 -5.27 -3.47
N HIS A 69 24.01 -5.33 -2.71
CA HIS A 69 24.05 -5.63 -1.27
C HIS A 69 24.57 -7.04 -1.02
N MET A 70 24.07 -8.02 -1.76
CA MET A 70 24.41 -9.43 -1.62
C MET A 70 25.77 -9.79 -2.24
N LYS A 71 26.35 -8.92 -3.12
CA LYS A 71 27.52 -9.22 -3.96
C LYS A 71 27.32 -10.52 -4.78
N LYS A 72 26.08 -10.79 -5.17
CA LYS A 72 25.62 -11.95 -5.92
C LYS A 72 24.65 -11.50 -7.00
N GLN A 73 24.61 -12.18 -8.13
CA GLN A 73 23.73 -11.83 -9.24
C GLN A 73 22.48 -12.71 -9.23
N TYR A 74 21.36 -12.17 -8.79
CA TYR A 74 20.05 -12.78 -8.94
C TYR A 74 19.47 -12.40 -10.31
N PRO A 75 18.83 -13.32 -11.03
CA PRO A 75 18.21 -13.03 -12.33
C PRO A 75 16.93 -12.20 -12.14
N ILE A 76 16.50 -11.54 -13.20
CA ILE A 76 15.24 -10.75 -13.16
C ILE A 76 14.02 -11.62 -12.82
N GLU A 77 14.07 -12.90 -13.22
CA GLU A 77 13.05 -13.89 -12.90
C GLU A 77 12.86 -14.09 -11.39
N PHE A 78 13.93 -13.96 -10.59
CA PHE A 78 13.82 -13.96 -9.14
C PHE A 78 12.88 -12.85 -8.64
N MET A 79 13.07 -11.62 -9.13
CA MET A 79 12.18 -10.50 -8.76
C MET A 79 10.76 -10.71 -9.29
N ASP A 80 10.61 -11.21 -10.51
CA ASP A 80 9.28 -11.48 -11.09
C ASP A 80 8.49 -12.46 -10.22
N LYS A 81 9.13 -13.54 -9.79
CA LYS A 81 8.49 -14.57 -8.94
C LYS A 81 8.24 -14.10 -7.51
N VAL A 82 9.17 -13.36 -6.89
CA VAL A 82 8.94 -12.77 -5.57
C VAL A 82 7.74 -11.85 -5.60
N LEU A 83 7.67 -10.94 -6.57
CA LEU A 83 6.55 -10.01 -6.69
C LEU A 83 5.22 -10.73 -6.98
N GLU A 84 5.21 -11.72 -7.87
CA GLU A 84 4.04 -12.56 -8.14
C GLU A 84 3.54 -13.25 -6.87
N ARG A 85 4.44 -13.87 -6.10
CA ARG A 85 4.10 -14.53 -4.83
C ARG A 85 3.56 -13.55 -3.80
N TRP A 86 4.19 -12.39 -3.66
CA TRP A 86 3.70 -11.33 -2.79
C TRP A 86 2.33 -10.78 -3.22
N GLY A 87 2.10 -10.69 -4.53
CA GLY A 87 0.78 -10.35 -5.07
C GLY A 87 -0.32 -11.38 -4.77
N ASN A 88 0.04 -12.60 -4.34
CA ASN A 88 -0.89 -13.63 -3.90
C ASN A 88 -1.03 -13.71 -2.37
N CYS A 89 -0.20 -12.97 -1.60
CA CYS A 89 -0.31 -12.92 -0.16
C CYS A 89 -1.49 -12.05 0.28
N VAL A 90 -2.59 -12.69 0.62
CA VAL A 90 -3.82 -12.06 1.10
C VAL A 90 -4.40 -12.86 2.25
N PRO A 91 -5.17 -12.25 3.16
CA PRO A 91 -5.92 -12.98 4.17
C PRO A 91 -6.98 -13.87 3.50
N GLU A 92 -7.46 -14.88 4.20
CA GLU A 92 -8.50 -15.79 3.69
C GLU A 92 -9.75 -15.06 3.22
N LYS A 93 -10.11 -13.98 3.93
CA LYS A 93 -11.25 -13.12 3.59
C LYS A 93 -11.07 -11.71 4.13
N ILE A 94 -11.78 -10.77 3.54
CA ILE A 94 -12.03 -9.43 4.11
C ILE A 94 -13.35 -9.46 4.89
N GLU A 95 -13.40 -8.73 6.00
CA GLU A 95 -14.62 -8.58 6.79
C GLU A 95 -15.76 -7.98 5.97
N ASP A 96 -16.98 -8.48 6.17
CA ASP A 96 -18.15 -8.00 5.46
C ASP A 96 -18.42 -6.51 5.74
N SER A 97 -18.12 -6.03 6.95
CA SER A 97 -18.22 -4.61 7.34
C SER A 97 -17.36 -3.70 6.47
N VAL A 98 -16.18 -4.16 6.03
CA VAL A 98 -15.31 -3.44 5.11
C VAL A 98 -15.92 -3.39 3.71
N LYS A 99 -16.42 -4.52 3.20
CA LYS A 99 -17.10 -4.56 1.89
C LYS A 99 -18.33 -3.65 1.87
N ASP A 100 -19.16 -3.70 2.91
CA ASP A 100 -20.34 -2.84 3.05
C ASP A 100 -19.96 -1.35 3.10
N THR A 101 -18.82 -1.02 3.70
CA THR A 101 -18.29 0.34 3.74
C THR A 101 -17.84 0.79 2.36
N LEU A 102 -17.14 -0.07 1.62
CA LEU A 102 -16.72 0.23 0.25
C LEU A 102 -17.91 0.41 -0.69
N VAL A 103 -18.97 -0.40 -0.55
CA VAL A 103 -20.24 -0.22 -1.29
C VAL A 103 -20.87 1.14 -0.99
N TYR A 104 -20.99 1.49 0.29
CA TYR A 104 -21.54 2.78 0.70
C TYR A 104 -20.77 3.96 0.12
N LEU A 105 -19.44 3.93 0.21
CA LEU A 105 -18.59 5.00 -0.29
C LEU A 105 -18.63 5.11 -1.81
N LYS A 106 -18.60 3.98 -2.53
CA LYS A 106 -18.67 3.96 -4.00
C LYS A 106 -19.95 4.59 -4.55
N ASN A 107 -21.06 4.48 -3.81
CA ASN A 107 -22.33 5.09 -4.22
C ASN A 107 -22.35 6.61 -4.06
N LYS A 108 -21.41 7.19 -3.31
CA LYS A 108 -21.34 8.63 -3.01
C LYS A 108 -20.13 9.34 -3.59
N TYR A 109 -19.02 8.62 -3.75
CA TYR A 109 -17.71 9.18 -4.08
C TYR A 109 -17.02 8.34 -5.14
N GLU A 110 -16.10 8.95 -5.85
CA GLU A 110 -15.11 8.19 -6.59
C GLU A 110 -14.08 7.63 -5.60
N ILE A 111 -13.86 6.31 -5.61
CA ILE A 111 -12.90 5.65 -4.74
C ILE A 111 -11.70 5.21 -5.57
N VAL A 112 -10.50 5.56 -5.10
CA VAL A 112 -9.22 5.19 -5.72
C VAL A 112 -8.25 4.67 -4.67
N ILE A 113 -7.23 3.98 -5.14
CA ILE A 113 -6.10 3.51 -4.34
C ILE A 113 -4.89 4.40 -4.57
N LEU A 114 -4.12 4.66 -3.51
CA LEU A 114 -2.77 5.20 -3.55
C LEU A 114 -1.87 4.33 -2.68
N THR A 115 -1.07 3.50 -3.32
CA THR A 115 -0.13 2.57 -2.67
C THR A 115 1.32 2.92 -2.96
N ASP A 116 2.22 2.58 -2.05
CA ASP A 116 3.66 2.69 -2.27
C ASP A 116 4.24 1.47 -3.01
N TRP A 117 3.43 0.41 -3.21
CA TRP A 117 3.85 -0.84 -3.81
C TRP A 117 3.53 -0.91 -5.32
N PHE A 118 3.89 -2.01 -5.97
CA PHE A 118 3.66 -2.25 -7.40
C PHE A 118 2.16 -2.41 -7.72
N ALA A 119 1.68 -1.68 -8.71
CA ALA A 119 0.26 -1.63 -9.04
C ALA A 119 -0.32 -2.99 -9.44
N LYS A 120 0.44 -3.77 -10.22
CA LYS A 120 -0.01 -5.09 -10.70
C LYS A 120 -0.29 -6.05 -9.55
N GLU A 121 0.63 -6.12 -8.59
CA GLU A 121 0.55 -7.00 -7.44
C GLU A 121 -0.58 -6.55 -6.49
N GLN A 122 -0.75 -5.25 -6.30
CA GLN A 122 -1.83 -4.70 -5.49
C GLN A 122 -3.21 -4.92 -6.12
N ILE A 123 -3.33 -4.76 -7.44
CA ILE A 123 -4.58 -5.08 -8.16
C ILE A 123 -4.92 -6.56 -8.01
N ASN A 124 -3.95 -7.46 -8.16
CA ASN A 124 -4.16 -8.89 -7.98
C ASN A 124 -4.68 -9.22 -6.57
N ARG A 125 -4.10 -8.63 -5.52
CA ARG A 125 -4.58 -8.80 -4.13
C ARG A 125 -6.02 -8.33 -3.95
N LEU A 126 -6.37 -7.18 -4.53
CA LEU A 126 -7.74 -6.67 -4.48
C LEU A 126 -8.72 -7.55 -5.26
N GLU A 127 -8.28 -8.18 -6.37
CA GLU A 127 -9.08 -9.11 -7.17
C GLU A 127 -9.32 -10.42 -6.43
N ILE A 128 -8.30 -11.02 -5.83
CA ILE A 128 -8.44 -12.25 -5.03
C ILE A 128 -9.47 -12.05 -3.90
N LEU A 129 -9.48 -10.88 -3.29
CA LEU A 129 -10.41 -10.52 -2.20
C LEU A 129 -11.79 -10.04 -2.68
N ASP A 130 -12.02 -10.00 -4.00
CA ASP A 130 -13.25 -9.52 -4.64
C ASP A 130 -13.63 -8.07 -4.24
N ILE A 131 -12.63 -7.19 -4.08
CA ILE A 131 -12.84 -5.78 -3.76
C ILE A 131 -12.30 -4.80 -4.82
N ASN A 132 -11.53 -5.25 -5.81
CA ASN A 132 -11.03 -4.39 -6.89
C ASN A 132 -12.14 -3.61 -7.62
N LYS A 133 -13.31 -4.21 -7.75
CA LYS A 133 -14.50 -3.63 -8.40
C LYS A 133 -15.02 -2.33 -7.75
N TYR A 134 -14.61 -2.01 -6.54
CA TYR A 134 -15.02 -0.79 -5.86
C TYR A 134 -14.16 0.41 -6.26
N PHE A 135 -12.94 0.20 -6.72
CA PHE A 135 -11.97 1.24 -7.03
C PHE A 135 -11.94 1.55 -8.52
N SER A 136 -11.95 2.84 -8.86
CA SER A 136 -11.87 3.28 -10.26
C SER A 136 -10.44 3.25 -10.79
N ARG A 137 -9.44 3.36 -9.91
CA ARG A 137 -8.01 3.36 -10.30
C ARG A 137 -7.10 3.02 -9.10
N VAL A 138 -5.94 2.42 -9.44
CA VAL A 138 -4.82 2.22 -8.53
C VAL A 138 -3.66 3.10 -8.98
N TYR A 139 -3.17 3.96 -8.09
CA TYR A 139 -1.96 4.76 -8.24
C TYR A 139 -0.85 4.14 -7.41
N SER A 140 0.35 4.04 -7.97
CA SER A 140 1.50 3.39 -7.33
C SER A 140 2.75 4.24 -7.42
N ALA A 141 3.75 3.93 -6.60
CA ALA A 141 5.06 4.59 -6.59
C ALA A 141 5.99 4.15 -7.74
N GLU A 142 5.49 3.42 -8.74
CA GLU A 142 6.29 3.01 -9.91
C GLU A 142 6.59 4.17 -10.86
N LYS A 143 5.69 5.14 -10.94
CA LYS A 143 5.80 6.28 -11.88
C LYS A 143 6.14 7.60 -11.19
N THR A 144 5.98 7.67 -9.87
CA THR A 144 6.21 8.87 -9.05
C THR A 144 7.00 8.52 -7.81
N ASN A 145 7.38 9.53 -7.03
CA ASN A 145 7.85 9.29 -5.68
C ASN A 145 6.70 8.72 -4.83
N ARG A 146 7.08 7.87 -3.86
CA ARG A 146 6.12 7.28 -2.90
C ARG A 146 5.60 8.33 -1.91
N LYS A 147 4.61 7.97 -1.12
CA LYS A 147 4.21 8.74 0.08
C LYS A 147 5.39 8.83 1.07
N PRO A 148 5.61 9.95 1.76
CA PRO A 148 4.73 11.14 1.87
C PRO A 148 4.99 12.24 0.83
N PHE A 149 5.76 11.99 -0.22
CA PHE A 149 6.07 13.01 -1.22
C PHE A 149 4.81 13.51 -1.93
N LYS A 150 4.74 14.84 -2.13
CA LYS A 150 3.57 15.51 -2.72
C LYS A 150 3.18 14.95 -4.09
N GLU A 151 4.16 14.53 -4.88
CA GLU A 151 3.95 13.98 -6.23
C GLU A 151 3.07 12.72 -6.23
N ALA A 152 3.16 11.88 -5.18
CA ALA A 152 2.28 10.72 -5.04
C ALA A 152 0.80 11.14 -4.99
N PHE A 153 0.50 12.15 -4.17
CA PHE A 153 -0.87 12.63 -3.97
C PHE A 153 -1.41 13.41 -5.17
N VAL A 154 -0.58 14.22 -5.85
CA VAL A 154 -0.99 14.99 -7.03
C VAL A 154 -1.61 14.10 -8.10
N ASN A 155 -1.02 12.92 -8.36
CA ASN A 155 -1.58 11.97 -9.31
C ASN A 155 -2.92 11.39 -8.83
N ALA A 156 -3.03 11.07 -7.55
CA ALA A 156 -4.26 10.51 -6.99
C ALA A 156 -5.40 11.54 -6.87
N ILE A 157 -5.08 12.84 -6.76
CA ILE A 157 -6.05 13.94 -6.82
C ILE A 157 -6.65 14.05 -8.23
N ALA A 158 -5.84 13.83 -9.27
CA ALA A 158 -6.18 14.02 -10.68
C ALA A 158 -6.80 15.41 -10.95
N ASP A 159 -8.00 15.47 -11.55
CA ASP A 159 -8.68 16.72 -11.91
C ASP A 159 -9.48 17.38 -10.75
N ASN A 160 -9.45 16.79 -9.55
CA ASN A 160 -10.13 17.37 -8.39
C ASN A 160 -9.25 18.42 -7.72
N LYS A 161 -9.88 19.25 -6.89
CA LYS A 161 -9.14 20.13 -5.98
C LYS A 161 -8.66 19.30 -4.77
N PRO A 162 -7.49 19.61 -4.18
CA PRO A 162 -6.99 18.87 -3.01
C PRO A 162 -8.01 18.80 -1.86
N GLU A 163 -8.71 19.89 -1.57
CA GLU A 163 -9.72 19.97 -0.50
C GLU A 163 -11.01 19.17 -0.80
N GLU A 164 -11.18 18.68 -2.02
CA GLU A 164 -12.26 17.78 -2.45
C GLU A 164 -11.87 16.31 -2.32
N CYS A 165 -10.61 16.03 -1.94
CA CYS A 165 -10.07 14.70 -1.75
C CYS A 165 -9.80 14.42 -0.27
N ILE A 166 -9.96 13.15 0.12
CA ILE A 166 -9.64 12.68 1.46
C ILE A 166 -8.82 11.40 1.38
N MET A 167 -7.68 11.37 2.11
CA MET A 167 -6.83 10.19 2.25
C MET A 167 -7.21 9.41 3.49
N ILE A 168 -7.26 8.09 3.36
CA ILE A 168 -7.48 7.14 4.45
C ILE A 168 -6.31 6.16 4.47
N GLY A 169 -5.60 6.10 5.58
CA GLY A 169 -4.43 5.24 5.71
C GLY A 169 -4.00 5.03 7.16
N ASP A 170 -3.11 4.04 7.36
CA ASP A 170 -2.60 3.61 8.66
C ASP A 170 -1.28 4.26 9.07
N SER A 171 -0.60 4.94 8.15
CA SER A 171 0.68 5.58 8.41
C SER A 171 0.53 7.07 8.67
N LEU A 172 0.76 7.48 9.92
CA LEU A 172 0.68 8.89 10.30
C LEU A 172 1.65 9.76 9.48
N GLU A 173 2.85 9.27 9.18
CA GLU A 173 3.85 10.01 8.41
C GLU A 173 3.54 9.99 6.92
N ARG A 174 3.34 8.80 6.35
CA ARG A 174 3.23 8.62 4.89
C ARG A 174 1.87 9.05 4.36
N ASP A 175 0.79 8.54 4.96
CA ASP A 175 -0.56 8.77 4.46
C ASP A 175 -1.11 10.10 4.96
N ILE A 176 -1.06 10.33 6.26
CA ILE A 176 -1.79 11.43 6.90
C ILE A 176 -1.04 12.76 6.73
N ASN A 177 0.20 12.84 7.22
CA ASN A 177 0.99 14.07 7.08
C ASN A 177 1.30 14.36 5.61
N GLY A 178 1.56 13.31 4.80
CA GLY A 178 1.75 13.46 3.36
C GLY A 178 0.53 14.06 2.66
N ALA A 179 -0.67 13.57 2.96
CA ALA A 179 -1.92 14.09 2.42
C ALA A 179 -2.18 15.55 2.85
N ILE A 180 -2.01 15.86 4.13
CA ILE A 180 -2.18 17.22 4.66
C ILE A 180 -1.21 18.19 3.98
N ASN A 181 0.07 17.82 3.82
CA ASN A 181 1.07 18.61 3.14
C ASN A 181 0.77 18.81 1.65
N ALA A 182 0.00 17.90 1.04
CA ALA A 182 -0.49 18.02 -0.33
C ALA A 182 -1.84 18.80 -0.42
N GLY A 183 -2.43 19.20 0.71
CA GLY A 183 -3.66 19.97 0.79
C GLY A 183 -4.95 19.15 0.87
N LEU A 184 -4.83 17.83 1.05
CA LEU A 184 -5.98 16.95 1.21
C LEU A 184 -6.50 16.97 2.66
N ARG A 185 -7.72 16.48 2.83
CA ARG A 185 -8.18 16.02 4.14
C ARG A 185 -7.63 14.61 4.40
N ALA A 186 -7.60 14.22 5.68
CA ALA A 186 -7.09 12.90 6.06
C ALA A 186 -7.92 12.25 7.17
N VAL A 187 -7.95 10.92 7.13
CA VAL A 187 -8.48 10.05 8.18
C VAL A 187 -7.41 9.03 8.53
N TYR A 188 -6.95 9.07 9.75
CA TYR A 188 -5.99 8.11 10.28
C TYR A 188 -6.75 6.87 10.76
N TYR A 189 -6.45 5.74 10.15
CA TYR A 189 -6.95 4.44 10.57
C TYR A 189 -5.94 3.80 11.51
N ASN A 190 -6.32 3.63 12.78
CA ASN A 190 -5.51 2.93 13.76
C ASN A 190 -6.39 2.06 14.67
N PRO A 191 -6.39 0.73 14.50
CA PRO A 191 -7.22 -0.17 15.30
C PRO A 191 -7.00 -0.09 16.81
N ASN A 192 -5.85 0.44 17.24
CA ASN A 192 -5.42 0.51 18.64
C ASN A 192 -5.71 1.86 19.30
N GLU A 193 -6.23 2.86 18.55
CA GLU A 193 -6.52 4.18 19.09
C GLU A 193 -8.02 4.40 19.34
N ILE A 194 -8.31 5.34 20.27
CA ILE A 194 -9.69 5.79 20.49
C ILE A 194 -10.10 6.69 19.33
N PRO A 195 -11.26 6.44 18.68
CA PRO A 195 -11.74 7.28 17.59
C PRO A 195 -11.87 8.76 17.99
N ASN A 196 -11.46 9.66 17.10
CA ASN A 196 -11.60 11.10 17.26
C ASN A 196 -12.05 11.74 15.93
N TYR A 197 -13.33 12.06 15.85
CA TYR A 197 -13.96 12.62 14.65
C TYR A 197 -13.89 14.15 14.58
N GLU A 198 -13.58 14.82 15.68
CA GLU A 198 -13.52 16.29 15.75
C GLU A 198 -12.25 16.89 15.12
N GLY A 199 -11.23 16.06 14.92
CA GLY A 199 -10.05 16.47 14.16
C GLY A 199 -9.15 17.47 14.87
N LYS A 200 -8.74 17.20 16.10
CA LYS A 200 -7.83 18.08 16.87
C LYS A 200 -6.51 18.41 16.16
N ASN A 201 -6.09 17.59 15.18
CA ASN A 201 -4.79 17.70 14.51
C ASN A 201 -4.91 17.78 12.97
N SER A 202 -5.94 18.41 12.43
CA SER A 202 -6.19 18.50 10.99
C SER A 202 -6.59 17.18 10.31
N TYR A 203 -6.74 16.09 11.05
CA TYR A 203 -7.23 14.80 10.59
C TYR A 203 -8.15 14.15 11.63
N ARG A 204 -8.96 13.20 11.19
CA ARG A 204 -9.82 12.39 12.07
C ARG A 204 -9.16 11.05 12.34
N ILE A 205 -9.52 10.43 13.47
CA ILE A 205 -9.01 9.10 13.85
C ILE A 205 -10.19 8.13 13.88
N ILE A 206 -10.02 6.99 13.22
CA ILE A 206 -10.95 5.87 13.28
C ILE A 206 -10.19 4.59 13.65
N ASN A 207 -10.84 3.65 14.32
CA ASN A 207 -10.27 2.35 14.63
C ASN A 207 -10.99 1.19 13.91
N LYS A 208 -12.08 1.50 13.18
CA LYS A 208 -12.78 0.60 12.28
C LYS A 208 -13.16 1.33 11.00
N LEU A 209 -13.01 0.67 9.84
CA LEU A 209 -13.33 1.30 8.56
C LEU A 209 -14.82 1.64 8.41
N GLU A 210 -15.72 0.90 9.06
CA GLU A 210 -17.16 1.18 9.04
C GLU A 210 -17.53 2.56 9.58
N GLN A 211 -16.69 3.15 10.44
CA GLN A 211 -16.87 4.50 10.97
C GLN A 211 -16.74 5.60 9.91
N LEU A 212 -16.20 5.27 8.72
CA LEU A 212 -16.21 6.18 7.58
C LEU A 212 -17.63 6.57 7.17
N LYS A 213 -18.63 5.71 7.41
CA LYS A 213 -20.05 6.02 7.14
C LYS A 213 -20.63 7.14 8.01
N GLU A 214 -19.99 7.41 9.15
CA GLU A 214 -20.44 8.45 10.09
C GLU A 214 -19.81 9.82 9.76
N ILE A 215 -18.67 9.80 9.07
CA ILE A 215 -17.86 10.99 8.83
C ILE A 215 -17.81 11.41 7.36
N LEU A 216 -18.30 10.57 6.44
CA LEU A 216 -18.44 10.78 4.99
C LEU A 216 -19.87 10.51 4.53
#